data_1b0aceddb33916c98c0c8222867efef6
#
_entry.id   1b0aceddb33916c98c0c8222867efef6
#
_cell.length_a   1.000
_cell.length_b   1.000
_cell.length_c   1.000
_cell.angle_alpha   90.00
_cell.angle_beta   90.00
_cell.angle_gamma   90.00
#
_symmetry.space_group_name_H-M   'P 1'
#
loop_
_entity.id
_entity.type
_entity.pdbx_description
1 polymer ?
#
loop_
_entity_poly.entity_id
_entity_poly.type
_entity_poly.pdbx_seq_one_letter_code
_entity_poly.pdbx_strand_id
1 'polypeptide(L)'
;KQKYGRIVNTTSVNGLYGQIGQANYSFAKAGIIGLSYTLAQEGARRGIHVNCVAPQAGTAMTKTVAPLSWTSAMKPEYVSPVVAFLCDERCKDNGIVVEAGGGWFAKVRWQQSSGYSHPNMRQDPFTPETVRENWSVGGDFSNPHYPNFSFEIGGKIPNAGHTHNLLNQGIMVLPKKAKL
;
A
#
# COMPACT_ATOMS: atom_id res chain seq x y z
N LYS A 1 8.88 16.40 19.33
CA LYS A 1 10.05 16.89 20.11
C LYS A 1 11.28 16.02 19.88
N GLN A 2 11.13 14.68 19.81
CA GLN A 2 12.24 13.72 19.69
C GLN A 2 12.78 13.60 18.25
N LYS A 3 12.01 13.97 17.22
CA LYS A 3 12.35 13.85 15.77
C LYS A 3 12.82 12.44 15.36
N TYR A 4 12.30 11.43 16.01
CA TYR A 4 12.53 10.03 15.74
C TYR A 4 11.34 9.20 16.22
N GLY A 5 10.94 8.23 15.41
CA GLY A 5 9.92 7.24 15.80
C GLY A 5 9.87 6.10 14.79
N ARG A 6 9.49 4.94 15.27
CA ARG A 6 9.23 3.74 14.46
C ARG A 6 7.90 3.15 14.90
N ILE A 7 7.02 2.95 13.93
CA ILE A 7 5.72 2.31 14.10
C ILE A 7 5.68 1.12 13.15
N VAL A 8 5.42 -0.05 13.69
CA VAL A 8 5.22 -1.26 12.89
C VAL A 8 3.83 -1.79 13.17
N ASN A 9 2.93 -1.64 12.20
CA ASN A 9 1.57 -2.13 12.27
C ASN A 9 1.47 -3.56 11.75
N THR A 10 0.69 -4.39 12.42
CA THR A 10 0.48 -5.78 12.00
C THR A 10 -0.77 -5.89 11.13
N THR A 11 -0.56 -6.08 9.82
CA THR A 11 -1.60 -6.40 8.86
C THR A 11 -1.72 -7.93 8.68
N SER A 12 -2.08 -8.41 7.50
CA SER A 12 -2.18 -9.83 7.15
C SER A 12 -2.10 -10.01 5.64
N VAL A 13 -1.66 -11.18 5.19
CA VAL A 13 -1.81 -11.61 3.80
C VAL A 13 -3.28 -11.57 3.33
N ASN A 14 -4.22 -11.79 4.24
CA ASN A 14 -5.65 -11.68 3.93
C ASN A 14 -6.06 -10.21 3.67
N GLY A 15 -5.38 -9.24 4.25
CA GLY A 15 -5.56 -7.82 3.94
C GLY A 15 -4.95 -7.40 2.60
N LEU A 16 -3.96 -8.15 2.10
CA LEU A 16 -3.32 -7.94 0.80
C LEU A 16 -4.09 -8.62 -0.33
N TYR A 17 -4.46 -9.89 -0.15
CA TYR A 17 -4.95 -10.74 -1.24
C TYR A 17 -6.39 -11.23 -1.04
N GLY A 18 -6.98 -10.98 0.12
CA GLY A 18 -8.30 -11.52 0.47
C GLY A 18 -8.24 -13.00 0.84
N GLN A 19 -9.32 -13.47 1.46
CA GLN A 19 -9.52 -14.88 1.80
C GLN A 19 -11.01 -15.17 1.83
N ILE A 20 -11.42 -16.28 1.23
CA ILE A 20 -12.82 -16.74 1.29
C ILE A 20 -13.27 -16.89 2.75
N GLY A 21 -14.44 -16.36 3.09
CA GLY A 21 -15.00 -16.40 4.45
C GLY A 21 -14.39 -15.40 5.44
N GLN A 22 -13.46 -14.54 5.00
CA GLN A 22 -12.72 -13.59 5.85
C GLN A 22 -12.95 -12.13 5.46
N ALA A 23 -14.11 -11.78 4.91
CA ALA A 23 -14.37 -10.42 4.37
C ALA A 23 -14.15 -9.32 5.42
N ASN A 24 -14.70 -9.47 6.63
CA ASN A 24 -14.54 -8.52 7.74
C ASN A 24 -13.08 -8.41 8.22
N TYR A 25 -12.40 -9.54 8.31
CA TYR A 25 -10.99 -9.56 8.72
C TYR A 25 -10.09 -8.95 7.63
N SER A 26 -10.29 -9.31 6.37
CA SER A 26 -9.56 -8.75 5.23
C SER A 26 -9.77 -7.23 5.14
N PHE A 27 -11.01 -6.74 5.31
CA PHE A 27 -11.32 -5.32 5.37
C PHE A 27 -10.52 -4.61 6.47
N ALA A 28 -10.56 -5.14 7.71
CA ALA A 28 -9.83 -4.55 8.83
C ALA A 28 -8.32 -4.50 8.58
N LYS A 29 -7.75 -5.59 8.06
CA LYS A 29 -6.32 -5.68 7.80
C LYS A 29 -5.86 -4.86 6.58
N ALA A 30 -6.67 -4.72 5.56
CA ALA A 30 -6.45 -3.77 4.46
C ALA A 30 -6.51 -2.31 4.93
N GLY A 31 -7.44 -1.98 5.83
CA GLY A 31 -7.53 -0.66 6.46
C GLY A 31 -6.26 -0.25 7.21
N ILE A 32 -5.59 -1.21 7.87
CA ILE A 32 -4.30 -0.98 8.53
C ILE A 32 -3.20 -0.59 7.53
N ILE A 33 -3.20 -1.18 6.32
CA ILE A 33 -2.24 -0.83 5.26
C ILE A 33 -2.45 0.63 4.83
N GLY A 34 -3.69 1.02 4.51
CA GLY A 34 -4.03 2.39 4.12
C GLY A 34 -3.69 3.42 5.20
N LEU A 35 -4.03 3.11 6.47
CA LEU A 35 -3.64 3.92 7.62
C LEU A 35 -2.12 4.11 7.69
N SER A 36 -1.35 3.03 7.53
CA SER A 36 0.10 3.06 7.63
C SER A 36 0.75 3.87 6.52
N TYR A 37 0.24 3.79 5.30
CA TYR A 37 0.71 4.62 4.19
C TYR A 37 0.48 6.12 4.46
N THR A 38 -0.68 6.48 5.00
CA THR A 38 -0.99 7.87 5.36
C THR A 38 -0.07 8.37 6.48
N LEU A 39 0.04 7.61 7.57
CA LEU A 39 0.89 7.97 8.70
C LEU A 39 2.38 8.04 8.33
N ALA A 40 2.83 7.21 7.39
CA ALA A 40 4.21 7.26 6.88
C ALA A 40 4.51 8.60 6.20
N GLN A 41 3.56 9.12 5.41
CA GLN A 41 3.69 10.42 4.74
C GLN A 41 3.62 11.59 5.74
N GLU A 42 2.67 11.56 6.66
CA GLU A 42 2.48 12.60 7.69
C GLU A 42 3.65 12.65 8.68
N GLY A 43 4.20 11.48 9.03
CA GLY A 43 5.29 11.33 9.98
C GLY A 43 6.68 11.67 9.43
N ALA A 44 6.87 11.59 8.11
CA ALA A 44 8.19 11.67 7.46
C ALA A 44 8.99 12.92 7.85
N ARG A 45 8.36 14.10 7.85
CA ARG A 45 9.01 15.37 8.23
C ARG A 45 9.43 15.44 9.69
N ARG A 46 8.93 14.52 10.53
CA ARG A 46 9.25 14.42 11.96
C ARG A 46 10.21 13.27 12.26
N GLY A 47 10.74 12.60 11.24
CA GLY A 47 11.61 11.44 11.39
C GLY A 47 10.88 10.20 11.90
N ILE A 48 9.54 10.15 11.74
CA ILE A 48 8.72 9.00 12.12
C ILE A 48 8.51 8.14 10.90
N HIS A 49 8.96 6.89 10.97
CA HIS A 49 8.73 5.89 9.92
C HIS A 49 7.62 4.93 10.37
N VAL A 50 6.72 4.62 9.45
CA VAL A 50 5.58 3.74 9.69
C VAL A 50 5.56 2.65 8.63
N ASN A 51 5.65 1.40 9.04
CA ASN A 51 5.67 0.25 8.15
C ASN A 51 4.65 -0.80 8.62
N CYS A 52 4.31 -1.73 7.73
CA CYS A 52 3.46 -2.87 8.05
C CYS A 52 4.24 -4.18 7.97
N VAL A 53 3.90 -5.10 8.84
CA VAL A 53 4.24 -6.52 8.70
C VAL A 53 2.96 -7.33 8.47
N ALA A 54 2.99 -8.23 7.48
CA ALA A 54 1.97 -9.23 7.21
C ALA A 54 2.54 -10.60 7.59
N PRO A 55 2.37 -11.04 8.84
CA PRO A 55 3.02 -12.24 9.33
C PRO A 55 2.31 -13.50 8.84
N GLN A 56 3.10 -14.54 8.56
CA GLN A 56 2.66 -15.90 8.37
C GLN A 56 3.27 -16.76 9.48
N ALA A 57 2.45 -17.14 10.47
CA ALA A 57 2.91 -17.86 11.64
C ALA A 57 1.90 -18.89 12.12
N GLY A 58 2.44 -20.04 12.56
CA GLY A 58 1.68 -21.09 13.23
C GLY A 58 1.36 -20.70 14.67
N THR A 59 0.17 -20.18 14.91
CA THR A 59 -0.32 -19.77 16.22
C THR A 59 -1.42 -20.72 16.73
N ALA A 60 -1.86 -20.53 17.96
CA ALA A 60 -3.01 -21.28 18.50
C ALA A 60 -4.25 -21.15 17.58
N MET A 61 -4.45 -19.98 17.00
CA MET A 61 -5.57 -19.71 16.09
C MET A 61 -5.43 -20.44 14.74
N THR A 62 -4.22 -20.47 14.15
CA THR A 62 -3.99 -21.11 12.86
C THR A 62 -3.98 -22.64 12.97
N LYS A 63 -3.70 -23.22 14.14
CA LYS A 63 -3.77 -24.67 14.39
C LYS A 63 -5.17 -25.25 14.19
N THR A 64 -6.21 -24.43 14.25
CA THR A 64 -7.59 -24.88 14.04
C THR A 64 -7.97 -25.03 12.56
N VAL A 65 -7.22 -24.39 11.65
CA VAL A 65 -7.57 -24.29 10.22
C VAL A 65 -6.45 -24.70 9.26
N ALA A 66 -5.23 -24.94 9.76
CA ALA A 66 -4.08 -25.29 8.95
C ALA A 66 -3.45 -26.64 9.39
N PRO A 67 -2.83 -27.41 8.49
CA PRO A 67 -2.15 -28.65 8.81
C PRO A 67 -1.08 -28.47 9.88
N LEU A 68 -0.91 -29.47 10.75
CA LEU A 68 0.06 -29.42 11.85
C LEU A 68 1.51 -29.29 11.33
N SER A 69 1.82 -29.92 10.21
CA SER A 69 3.13 -29.80 9.54
C SER A 69 3.47 -28.35 9.17
N TRP A 70 2.49 -27.61 8.65
CA TRP A 70 2.66 -26.20 8.33
C TRP A 70 2.82 -25.34 9.60
N THR A 71 1.92 -25.51 10.57
CA THR A 71 1.94 -24.71 11.80
C THR A 71 3.20 -24.93 12.63
N SER A 72 3.78 -26.13 12.63
CA SER A 72 5.03 -26.43 13.33
C SER A 72 6.27 -25.84 12.62
N ALA A 73 6.25 -25.73 11.29
CA ALA A 73 7.32 -25.10 10.50
C ALA A 73 7.29 -23.56 10.56
N MET A 74 6.10 -22.98 10.68
CA MET A 74 5.89 -21.52 10.66
C MET A 74 5.90 -20.93 12.06
N LYS A 75 7.04 -21.03 12.76
CA LYS A 75 7.17 -20.52 14.13
C LYS A 75 7.06 -18.99 14.19
N PRO A 76 6.31 -18.42 15.17
CA PRO A 76 6.20 -16.96 15.35
C PRO A 76 7.54 -16.24 15.48
N GLU A 77 8.53 -16.92 16.05
CA GLU A 77 9.90 -16.42 16.25
C GLU A 77 10.60 -16.03 14.94
N TYR A 78 10.16 -16.57 13.81
CA TYR A 78 10.69 -16.20 12.49
C TYR A 78 10.18 -14.85 11.96
N VAL A 79 9.17 -14.28 12.58
CA VAL A 79 8.64 -12.94 12.25
C VAL A 79 9.35 -11.85 13.03
N SER A 80 9.72 -12.13 14.28
CA SER A 80 10.29 -11.13 15.21
C SER A 80 11.52 -10.40 14.69
N PRO A 81 12.49 -11.03 13.98
CA PRO A 81 13.67 -10.35 13.45
C PRO A 81 13.32 -9.25 12.43
N VAL A 82 12.27 -9.48 11.61
CA VAL A 82 11.80 -8.48 10.63
C VAL A 82 11.20 -7.27 11.36
N VAL A 83 10.40 -7.50 12.38
CA VAL A 83 9.81 -6.42 13.19
C VAL A 83 10.93 -5.64 13.91
N ALA A 84 11.90 -6.32 14.51
CA ALA A 84 13.03 -5.69 15.17
C ALA A 84 13.84 -4.81 14.21
N PHE A 85 14.10 -5.30 12.99
CA PHE A 85 14.81 -4.50 11.98
C PHE A 85 13.99 -3.30 11.51
N LEU A 86 12.68 -3.42 11.33
CA LEU A 86 11.82 -2.29 10.98
C LEU A 86 11.80 -1.19 12.07
N CYS A 87 12.10 -1.56 13.32
CA CYS A 87 12.23 -0.62 14.43
C CYS A 87 13.65 -0.04 14.59
N ASP A 88 14.65 -0.61 13.91
CA ASP A 88 16.04 -0.18 14.01
C ASP A 88 16.27 1.16 13.29
N GLU A 89 17.18 1.99 13.79
CA GLU A 89 17.54 3.28 13.18
C GLU A 89 18.21 3.14 11.81
N ARG A 90 18.83 2.00 11.54
CA ARG A 90 19.44 1.66 10.24
C ARG A 90 18.40 1.36 9.16
N CYS A 91 17.17 1.01 9.55
CA CYS A 91 16.08 0.85 8.61
C CYS A 91 15.62 2.22 8.09
N LYS A 92 15.79 2.44 6.79
CA LYS A 92 15.38 3.68 6.13
C LYS A 92 14.03 3.57 5.42
N ASP A 93 13.45 2.37 5.42
CA ASP A 93 12.13 2.15 4.82
C ASP A 93 11.03 2.88 5.58
N ASN A 94 10.10 3.46 4.82
CA ASN A 94 8.93 4.15 5.34
C ASN A 94 7.75 3.96 4.38
N GLY A 95 6.62 3.53 4.87
CA GLY A 95 5.43 3.28 4.06
C GLY A 95 5.54 2.00 3.23
N ILE A 96 6.11 0.93 3.78
CA ILE A 96 6.17 -0.37 3.12
C ILE A 96 5.35 -1.42 3.86
N VAL A 97 4.99 -2.46 3.13
CA VAL A 97 4.46 -3.70 3.69
C VAL A 97 5.47 -4.81 3.48
N VAL A 98 5.74 -5.58 4.53
CA VAL A 98 6.63 -6.73 4.49
C VAL A 98 5.86 -7.99 4.88
N GLU A 99 5.79 -8.98 4.00
CA GLU A 99 5.39 -10.34 4.37
C GLU A 99 6.55 -11.04 5.05
N ALA A 100 6.29 -11.79 6.12
CA ALA A 100 7.33 -12.50 6.86
C ALA A 100 6.81 -13.79 7.50
N GLY A 101 7.57 -14.88 7.40
CA GLY A 101 7.27 -16.16 8.04
C GLY A 101 8.19 -17.27 7.56
N GLY A 102 8.39 -18.32 8.37
CA GLY A 102 9.18 -19.49 8.00
C GLY A 102 10.65 -19.20 7.64
N GLY A 103 11.23 -18.12 8.15
CA GLY A 103 12.59 -17.70 7.80
C GLY A 103 12.71 -16.92 6.48
N TRP A 104 11.58 -16.56 5.87
CA TRP A 104 11.49 -15.79 4.64
C TRP A 104 10.83 -14.44 4.87
N PHE A 105 11.20 -13.42 4.10
CA PHE A 105 10.50 -12.15 4.02
C PHE A 105 10.57 -11.54 2.62
N ALA A 106 9.54 -10.73 2.27
CA ALA A 106 9.50 -9.98 1.02
C ALA A 106 8.77 -8.64 1.22
N LYS A 107 9.22 -7.61 0.50
CA LYS A 107 8.50 -6.34 0.40
C LYS A 107 7.37 -6.46 -0.63
N VAL A 108 6.20 -5.93 -0.28
CA VAL A 108 5.03 -5.88 -1.16
C VAL A 108 4.78 -4.44 -1.56
N ARG A 109 4.40 -4.22 -2.82
CA ARG A 109 4.04 -2.90 -3.36
C ARG A 109 2.89 -3.00 -4.35
N TRP A 110 2.19 -1.91 -4.54
CA TRP A 110 1.20 -1.77 -5.60
C TRP A 110 1.87 -1.61 -6.95
N GLN A 111 1.19 -2.15 -7.97
CA GLN A 111 1.56 -1.98 -9.36
C GLN A 111 0.33 -1.48 -10.11
N GLN A 112 0.52 -0.49 -10.96
CA GLN A 112 -0.52 0.08 -11.81
C GLN A 112 -0.12 -0.10 -13.28
N SER A 113 -1.07 -0.48 -14.12
CA SER A 113 -0.88 -0.55 -15.58
C SER A 113 -0.60 0.84 -16.15
N SER A 114 -0.14 0.88 -17.40
CA SER A 114 0.07 2.14 -18.14
C SER A 114 -1.21 2.95 -18.30
N GLY A 115 -2.35 2.28 -18.30
CA GLY A 115 -3.67 2.88 -18.45
C GLY A 115 -4.00 3.28 -19.89
N TYR A 116 -5.27 3.58 -20.11
CA TYR A 116 -5.77 4.18 -21.35
C TYR A 116 -6.08 5.65 -21.13
N SER A 117 -5.73 6.50 -22.08
CA SER A 117 -6.06 7.92 -22.07
C SER A 117 -6.85 8.30 -23.32
N HIS A 118 -8.04 8.83 -23.14
CA HIS A 118 -8.88 9.27 -24.25
C HIS A 118 -8.23 10.48 -24.95
N PRO A 119 -7.94 10.41 -26.27
CA PRO A 119 -7.18 11.46 -26.95
C PRO A 119 -7.91 12.79 -27.05
N ASN A 120 -9.24 12.76 -27.19
CA ASN A 120 -10.07 13.95 -27.47
C ASN A 120 -11.21 14.13 -26.45
N MET A 121 -10.95 13.93 -25.17
CA MET A 121 -11.96 13.96 -24.11
C MET A 121 -12.79 15.26 -24.07
N ARG A 122 -12.27 16.38 -24.63
CA ARG A 122 -13.01 17.66 -24.69
C ARG A 122 -14.02 17.74 -25.84
N GLN A 123 -13.84 16.93 -26.87
CA GLN A 123 -14.66 16.94 -28.10
C GLN A 123 -15.52 15.70 -28.19
N ASP A 124 -14.98 14.55 -27.76
CA ASP A 124 -15.65 13.27 -27.82
C ASP A 124 -16.02 12.82 -26.40
N PRO A 125 -17.27 12.37 -26.16
CA PRO A 125 -17.69 11.91 -24.85
C PRO A 125 -16.95 10.62 -24.47
N PHE A 126 -16.54 10.53 -23.19
CA PHE A 126 -15.99 9.30 -22.63
C PHE A 126 -17.15 8.42 -22.15
N THR A 127 -17.49 7.40 -22.93
CA THR A 127 -18.65 6.56 -22.74
C THR A 127 -18.29 5.16 -22.20
N PRO A 128 -19.27 4.38 -21.69
CA PRO A 128 -19.05 2.97 -21.35
C PRO A 128 -18.51 2.14 -22.52
N GLU A 129 -18.92 2.45 -23.74
CA GLU A 129 -18.44 1.80 -24.96
C GLU A 129 -16.97 2.07 -25.17
N THR A 130 -16.54 3.32 -25.02
CA THR A 130 -15.09 3.70 -25.07
C THR A 130 -14.28 2.91 -24.07
N VAL A 131 -14.78 2.74 -22.84
CA VAL A 131 -14.12 1.93 -21.80
C VAL A 131 -14.05 0.46 -22.23
N ARG A 132 -15.15 -0.12 -22.69
CA ARG A 132 -15.22 -1.52 -23.14
C ARG A 132 -14.21 -1.80 -24.24
N GLU A 133 -14.15 -0.95 -25.26
CA GLU A 133 -13.27 -1.11 -26.42
C GLU A 133 -11.79 -0.99 -26.08
N ASN A 134 -11.46 -0.22 -25.06
CA ASN A 134 -10.08 0.04 -24.63
C ASN A 134 -9.71 -0.66 -23.31
N TRP A 135 -10.52 -1.61 -22.85
CA TRP A 135 -10.31 -2.27 -21.56
C TRP A 135 -8.97 -3.02 -21.46
N SER A 136 -8.58 -3.69 -22.53
CA SER A 136 -7.30 -4.40 -22.62
C SER A 136 -6.11 -3.46 -22.59
N VAL A 137 -6.21 -2.30 -23.23
CA VAL A 137 -5.17 -1.26 -23.20
C VAL A 137 -5.06 -0.68 -21.78
N GLY A 138 -6.21 -0.41 -21.14
CA GLY A 138 -6.26 0.04 -19.74
C GLY A 138 -5.66 -0.95 -18.75
N GLY A 139 -5.66 -2.25 -19.09
CA GLY A 139 -5.10 -3.34 -18.27
C GLY A 139 -3.69 -3.81 -18.69
N ASP A 140 -3.00 -3.08 -19.57
CA ASP A 140 -1.65 -3.46 -20.02
C ASP A 140 -0.58 -3.14 -18.96
N PHE A 141 0.05 -4.19 -18.42
CA PHE A 141 1.14 -4.13 -17.46
C PHE A 141 2.53 -4.31 -18.08
N SER A 142 2.68 -4.20 -19.40
CA SER A 142 3.99 -4.31 -20.07
C SER A 142 4.98 -3.22 -19.63
N ASN A 143 4.47 -2.03 -19.27
CA ASN A 143 5.24 -0.92 -18.72
C ASN A 143 4.56 -0.36 -17.47
N PRO A 144 4.61 -1.06 -16.34
CA PRO A 144 3.85 -0.71 -15.15
C PRO A 144 4.45 0.48 -14.41
N HIS A 145 3.58 1.17 -13.68
CA HIS A 145 3.95 2.16 -12.70
C HIS A 145 3.86 1.59 -11.27
N TYR A 146 4.70 2.11 -10.37
CA TYR A 146 4.73 1.72 -8.97
C TYR A 146 4.44 2.95 -8.09
N PRO A 147 3.17 3.29 -7.86
CA PRO A 147 2.80 4.49 -7.11
C PRO A 147 3.18 4.36 -5.64
N ASN A 148 3.81 5.39 -5.08
CA ASN A 148 4.12 5.48 -3.66
C ASN A 148 3.06 6.28 -2.89
N PHE A 149 2.34 7.21 -3.59
CA PHE A 149 1.26 8.01 -2.99
C PHE A 149 0.25 8.48 -4.04
N SER A 150 -0.94 8.86 -3.59
CA SER A 150 -2.09 9.16 -4.45
C SER A 150 -1.87 10.27 -5.48
N PHE A 151 -1.00 11.24 -5.19
CA PHE A 151 -0.73 12.34 -6.12
C PHE A 151 0.12 11.98 -7.35
N GLU A 152 0.87 10.88 -7.30
CA GLU A 152 1.65 10.42 -8.46
C GLU A 152 0.75 9.97 -9.61
N ILE A 153 -0.45 9.50 -9.30
CA ILE A 153 -1.42 9.04 -10.29
C ILE A 153 -1.99 10.21 -11.08
N GLY A 154 -2.29 11.32 -10.42
CA GLY A 154 -2.87 12.51 -11.06
C GLY A 154 -1.96 13.16 -12.11
N GLY A 155 -0.64 13.06 -11.98
CA GLY A 155 0.31 13.59 -12.97
C GLY A 155 0.43 12.76 -14.24
N LYS A 156 -0.13 11.55 -14.26
CA LYS A 156 -0.10 10.63 -15.42
C LYS A 156 -1.39 10.58 -16.22
N ILE A 157 -2.46 11.21 -15.77
CA ILE A 157 -3.68 11.35 -16.55
C ILE A 157 -3.42 12.48 -17.56
N PRO A 158 -3.21 12.22 -18.88
CA PRO A 158 -2.72 13.22 -19.86
C PRO A 158 -3.77 14.28 -19.96
N ASN A 159 -4.70 14.62 -19.80
CA ASN A 159 -5.64 15.76 -19.85
C ASN A 159 -6.08 16.22 -18.45
N ALA A 160 -5.60 15.56 -17.40
CA ALA A 160 -5.68 16.10 -16.07
C ALA A 160 -4.58 17.13 -15.80
N GLY A 161 -4.09 17.82 -16.81
CA GLY A 161 -3.16 18.98 -16.73
C GLY A 161 -3.50 19.95 -15.58
N HIS A 162 -4.28 19.46 -14.68
CA HIS A 162 -5.05 20.11 -13.66
C HIS A 162 -4.64 19.75 -12.23
N THR A 163 -3.92 18.68 -11.94
CA THR A 163 -3.45 18.50 -10.56
C THR A 163 -2.43 19.58 -10.21
N HIS A 164 -1.55 19.92 -11.14
CA HIS A 164 -0.70 21.09 -10.99
C HIS A 164 -1.51 22.40 -11.02
N ASN A 165 -2.51 22.50 -11.88
CA ASN A 165 -3.40 23.65 -11.93
C ASN A 165 -4.38 23.70 -10.74
N LEU A 166 -4.86 22.61 -10.22
CA LEU A 166 -5.71 22.58 -9.02
C LEU A 166 -4.94 22.99 -7.77
N LEU A 167 -3.66 22.62 -7.69
CA LEU A 167 -2.74 23.14 -6.66
C LEU A 167 -2.47 24.64 -6.86
N ASN A 168 -2.28 25.09 -8.10
CA ASN A 168 -2.05 26.51 -8.43
C ASN A 168 -3.32 27.35 -8.33
N GLN A 169 -4.50 26.76 -8.50
CA GLN A 169 -5.81 27.43 -8.35
C GLN A 169 -6.37 27.37 -6.93
N GLY A 170 -5.62 26.79 -5.98
CA GLY A 170 -6.06 26.71 -4.58
C GLY A 170 -7.21 25.73 -4.31
N ILE A 171 -7.61 24.91 -5.30
CA ILE A 171 -8.68 23.90 -5.18
C ILE A 171 -8.17 22.64 -4.47
N MET A 172 -6.87 22.35 -4.57
CA MET A 172 -6.15 21.41 -3.71
C MET A 172 -5.12 22.17 -2.92
N VAL A 173 -5.38 22.38 -1.66
CA VAL A 173 -4.40 22.92 -0.72
C VAL A 173 -3.65 21.73 -0.12
N LEU A 174 -2.38 21.56 -0.49
CA LEU A 174 -1.50 20.77 0.38
C LEU A 174 -1.58 21.41 1.77
N PRO A 175 -1.89 20.67 2.85
CA PRO A 175 -2.09 21.27 4.15
C PRO A 175 -0.85 22.09 4.52
N LYS A 176 -1.00 23.41 4.46
CA LYS A 176 -0.03 24.35 5.02
C LYS A 176 0.08 23.95 6.48
N LYS A 177 1.26 23.35 6.85
CA LYS A 177 1.67 23.14 8.23
C LYS A 177 0.48 23.06 9.19
N ALA A 178 -0.08 21.89 9.41
CA ALA A 178 -0.89 21.70 10.59
C ALA A 178 -0.02 22.10 11.77
N LYS A 179 -0.33 23.25 12.36
CA LYS A 179 0.14 23.59 13.69
C LYS A 179 -0.54 22.59 14.61
N LEU A 180 0.16 21.53 14.99
CA LEU A 180 -0.12 20.66 16.11
C LEU A 180 0.80 21.06 17.26
#